data_04b8d9083bcad222fe037e26ffcfa2a6
#
_entry.id   04b8d9083bcad222fe037e26ffcfa2a6
#
_cell.length_a   1.000
_cell.length_b   1.000
_cell.length_c   1.000
_cell.angle_alpha   90.00
_cell.angle_beta   90.00
_cell.angle_gamma   90.00
#
_symmetry.space_group_name_H-M   'P 1'
#
loop_
_entity.id
_entity.type
_entity.pdbx_description
1 polymer ?
#
loop_
_entity_poly.entity_id
_entity_poly.type
_entity_poly.pdbx_seq_one_letter_code
_entity_poly.pdbx_strand_id
1 'polypeptide(L)'
;TASKRCVAVSSTDSAPALIALAAKVKLVSAQGEREVPIAELYKNDGIDYLARKADEILTEVTLPAAQGWKSSYWKLRRRGSFDFPVLGVAAAVKLAPDGTVEDARLALGAVASRPFLVEKAGEYLKGKKLTDEAIAEAGAIVASRAKPMDNTDLDLYWRKDVVASFVGHALREVRGDDMRETRLRIARQAL
;
A
#
# COMPACT_ATOMS: atom_id res chain seq x y z
N THR A 1 1.46 16.60 -25.49
CA THR A 1 2.67 17.11 -24.84
C THR A 1 3.14 16.08 -23.82
N ALA A 2 4.39 15.60 -23.98
CA ALA A 2 4.99 14.66 -23.03
C ALA A 2 5.01 15.28 -21.62
N SER A 3 4.62 14.49 -20.62
CA SER A 3 4.75 14.90 -19.22
C SER A 3 6.22 15.14 -18.91
N LYS A 4 6.52 16.25 -18.21
CA LYS A 4 7.88 16.49 -17.68
C LYS A 4 8.21 15.59 -16.49
N ARG A 5 7.21 14.88 -15.96
CA ARG A 5 7.33 14.01 -14.80
C ARG A 5 7.84 12.63 -15.21
N CYS A 6 8.78 12.08 -14.45
CA CYS A 6 9.17 10.67 -14.59
C CYS A 6 8.08 9.75 -14.03
N VAL A 7 7.76 8.70 -14.76
CA VAL A 7 6.74 7.71 -14.36
C VAL A 7 7.35 6.41 -13.83
N ALA A 8 8.68 6.37 -13.61
CA ALA A 8 9.34 5.21 -13.01
C ALA A 8 8.65 4.80 -11.70
N VAL A 9 8.51 3.48 -11.52
CA VAL A 9 7.76 2.91 -10.40
C VAL A 9 8.63 2.88 -9.15
N SER A 10 8.07 3.28 -8.02
CA SER A 10 8.71 3.18 -6.70
C SER A 10 8.51 1.77 -6.12
N SER A 11 9.61 1.06 -5.87
CA SER A 11 9.62 -0.27 -5.26
C SER A 11 10.07 -0.19 -3.81
N THR A 12 9.13 -0.16 -2.88
CA THR A 12 9.39 -0.14 -1.45
C THR A 12 8.48 -1.11 -0.72
N ASP A 13 9.03 -1.89 0.20
CA ASP A 13 8.28 -2.87 0.98
C ASP A 13 7.54 -2.22 2.16
N SER A 14 8.22 -1.38 2.93
CA SER A 14 7.69 -0.84 4.19
C SER A 14 6.70 0.31 3.98
N ALA A 15 6.89 1.16 2.97
CA ALA A 15 6.11 2.38 2.84
C ALA A 15 4.59 2.16 2.70
N PRO A 16 4.08 1.19 1.91
CA PRO A 16 2.62 0.96 1.87
C PRO A 16 2.04 0.58 3.23
N ALA A 17 2.75 -0.26 4.01
CA ALA A 17 2.32 -0.65 5.35
C ALA A 17 2.32 0.55 6.31
N LEU A 18 3.36 1.36 6.30
CA LEU A 18 3.47 2.56 7.12
C LEU A 18 2.42 3.61 6.74
N ILE A 19 2.08 3.75 5.45
CA ILE A 19 1.01 4.64 4.98
C ILE A 19 -0.35 4.16 5.50
N ALA A 20 -0.67 2.87 5.38
CA ALA A 20 -1.92 2.30 5.89
C ALA A 20 -2.04 2.45 7.40
N LEU A 21 -0.92 2.36 8.13
CA LEU A 21 -0.85 2.56 9.58
C LEU A 21 -0.80 4.04 10.00
N ALA A 22 -0.88 4.98 9.04
CA ALA A 22 -0.80 6.43 9.29
C ALA A 22 0.48 6.87 10.04
N ALA A 23 1.60 6.26 9.70
CA ALA A 23 2.90 6.62 10.27
C ALA A 23 3.27 8.05 9.92
N LYS A 24 4.05 8.67 10.80
CA LYS A 24 4.71 9.94 10.57
C LYS A 24 6.22 9.76 10.55
N VAL A 25 6.91 10.65 9.88
CA VAL A 25 8.38 10.68 9.84
C VAL A 25 8.88 12.01 10.36
N LYS A 26 9.97 11.97 11.14
CA LYS A 26 10.69 13.15 11.60
C LYS A 26 11.86 13.44 10.65
N LEU A 27 11.91 14.65 10.14
CA LEU A 27 12.97 15.18 9.31
C LEU A 27 13.72 16.26 10.07
N VAL A 28 15.04 16.14 10.14
CA VAL A 28 15.93 17.03 10.93
C VAL A 28 16.98 17.63 10.01
N SER A 29 17.23 18.94 10.18
CA SER A 29 18.30 19.68 9.52
C SER A 29 18.99 20.61 10.53
N ALA A 30 20.02 21.32 10.09
CA ALA A 30 20.68 22.36 10.91
C ALA A 30 19.74 23.54 11.25
N GLN A 31 18.64 23.74 10.50
CA GLN A 31 17.67 24.81 10.69
C GLN A 31 16.51 24.43 11.61
N GLY A 32 16.42 23.16 11.99
CA GLY A 32 15.37 22.65 12.88
C GLY A 32 14.83 21.27 12.44
N GLU A 33 13.73 20.91 13.04
CA GLU A 33 13.04 19.64 12.78
C GLU A 33 11.58 19.85 12.38
N ARG A 34 11.03 18.89 11.62
CA ARG A 34 9.61 18.83 11.27
C ARG A 34 9.13 17.40 11.21
N GLU A 35 7.86 17.20 11.50
CA GLU A 35 7.18 15.91 11.38
C GLU A 35 6.15 15.98 10.26
N VAL A 36 6.11 14.97 9.39
CA VAL A 36 5.14 14.88 8.29
C VAL A 36 4.54 13.48 8.20
N PRO A 37 3.29 13.32 7.75
CA PRO A 37 2.77 12.01 7.38
C PRO A 37 3.67 11.35 6.35
N ILE A 38 3.95 10.04 6.52
CA ILE A 38 4.84 9.34 5.57
C ILE A 38 4.30 9.37 4.13
N ALA A 39 2.98 9.43 3.93
CA ALA A 39 2.37 9.55 2.61
C ALA A 39 2.79 10.84 1.88
N GLU A 40 3.07 11.91 2.62
CA GLU A 40 3.50 13.21 2.09
C GLU A 40 5.01 13.27 1.81
N LEU A 41 5.77 12.29 2.31
CA LEU A 41 7.20 12.18 2.01
C LEU A 41 7.45 11.83 0.53
N TYR A 42 6.50 11.20 -0.14
CA TYR A 42 6.65 10.71 -1.51
C TYR A 42 5.95 11.61 -2.52
N LYS A 43 6.71 12.12 -3.46
CA LYS A 43 6.20 12.82 -4.64
C LYS A 43 5.83 11.82 -5.74
N ASN A 44 4.87 12.19 -6.56
CA ASN A 44 4.47 11.36 -7.71
C ASN A 44 5.38 11.61 -8.93
N ASP A 45 6.69 11.47 -8.73
CA ASP A 45 7.73 11.64 -9.74
C ASP A 45 8.87 10.66 -9.47
N GLY A 46 9.32 9.93 -10.48
CA GLY A 46 10.37 8.92 -10.34
C GLY A 46 11.80 9.50 -10.27
N ILE A 47 11.99 10.79 -10.52
CA ILE A 47 13.28 11.49 -10.37
C ILE A 47 13.29 12.30 -9.09
N ASP A 48 12.38 13.27 -8.97
CA ASP A 48 12.19 14.06 -7.75
C ASP A 48 11.14 13.38 -6.85
N TYR A 49 11.50 12.21 -6.30
CA TYR A 49 10.55 11.30 -5.64
C TYR A 49 10.33 11.56 -4.16
N LEU A 50 11.16 12.38 -3.49
CA LEU A 50 11.02 12.71 -2.07
C LEU A 50 10.74 14.19 -1.84
N ALA A 51 9.83 14.48 -0.89
CA ALA A 51 9.56 15.84 -0.39
C ALA A 51 10.57 16.28 0.68
N ARG A 52 11.55 15.43 1.00
CA ARG A 52 12.68 15.75 1.87
C ARG A 52 13.61 16.76 1.18
N LYS A 53 14.02 17.79 1.91
CA LYS A 53 15.05 18.72 1.42
C LYS A 53 16.42 18.05 1.40
N ALA A 54 17.36 18.62 0.65
CA ALA A 54 18.70 18.06 0.51
C ALA A 54 19.50 18.02 1.82
N ASP A 55 19.24 18.95 2.71
CA ASP A 55 19.86 19.11 4.03
C ASP A 55 19.10 18.43 5.17
N GLU A 56 18.00 17.73 4.88
CA GLU A 56 17.22 16.99 5.88
C GLU A 56 17.61 15.53 5.94
N ILE A 57 17.65 14.98 7.15
CA ILE A 57 17.83 13.55 7.45
C ILE A 57 16.55 13.03 8.10
N LEU A 58 16.03 11.88 7.64
CA LEU A 58 14.96 11.16 8.32
C LEU A 58 15.56 10.44 9.52
N THR A 59 15.10 10.77 10.72
CA THR A 59 15.65 10.24 11.98
C THR A 59 14.71 9.26 12.67
N GLU A 60 13.39 9.43 12.53
CA GLU A 60 12.41 8.63 13.23
C GLU A 60 11.21 8.32 12.36
N VAL A 61 10.59 7.16 12.63
CA VAL A 61 9.25 6.79 12.13
C VAL A 61 8.38 6.49 13.34
N THR A 62 7.30 7.25 13.49
CA THR A 62 6.35 7.11 14.60
C THR A 62 5.06 6.51 14.10
N LEU A 63 4.57 5.48 14.78
CA LEU A 63 3.27 4.87 14.54
C LEU A 63 2.27 5.33 15.61
N PRO A 64 1.03 5.65 15.24
CA PRO A 64 -0.02 5.87 16.23
C PRO A 64 -0.33 4.55 16.97
N ALA A 65 -0.89 4.66 18.16
CA ALA A 65 -1.34 3.49 18.91
C ALA A 65 -2.36 2.67 18.10
N ALA A 66 -2.24 1.35 18.14
CA ALA A 66 -3.06 0.45 17.33
C ALA A 66 -4.58 0.51 17.63
N GLN A 67 -5.00 0.71 18.87
CA GLN A 67 -6.38 1.02 19.32
C GLN A 67 -7.50 0.34 18.52
N GLY A 68 -7.46 -0.99 18.39
CA GLY A 68 -8.45 -1.76 17.65
C GLY A 68 -8.26 -1.85 16.13
N TRP A 69 -7.22 -1.26 15.59
CA TRP A 69 -6.85 -1.48 14.20
C TRP A 69 -6.27 -2.88 13.99
N LYS A 70 -6.73 -3.57 12.96
CA LYS A 70 -6.12 -4.78 12.40
C LYS A 70 -5.48 -4.43 11.08
N SER A 71 -4.34 -5.01 10.78
CA SER A 71 -3.63 -4.71 9.53
C SER A 71 -3.01 -5.95 8.91
N SER A 72 -2.87 -5.91 7.59
CA SER A 72 -2.24 -6.96 6.80
C SER A 72 -1.44 -6.34 5.66
N TYR A 73 -0.31 -6.95 5.32
CA TYR A 73 0.50 -6.59 4.16
C TYR A 73 0.75 -7.81 3.28
N TRP A 74 0.52 -7.65 1.98
CA TRP A 74 0.74 -8.67 0.96
C TRP A 74 1.68 -8.17 -0.11
N LYS A 75 2.69 -8.98 -0.42
CA LYS A 75 3.71 -8.69 -1.42
C LYS A 75 3.69 -9.73 -2.53
N LEU A 76 3.59 -9.28 -3.77
CA LEU A 76 3.89 -10.07 -4.94
C LEU A 76 5.32 -9.80 -5.38
N ARG A 77 6.09 -10.85 -5.64
CA ARG A 77 7.49 -10.80 -6.07
C ARG A 77 7.78 -11.93 -7.06
N ARG A 78 8.84 -11.80 -7.84
CA ARG A 78 9.24 -12.84 -8.80
C ARG A 78 9.98 -14.00 -8.11
N ARG A 79 10.96 -13.68 -7.28
CA ARG A 79 11.81 -14.67 -6.60
C ARG A 79 11.22 -15.05 -5.24
N GLY A 80 11.38 -16.31 -4.86
CA GLY A 80 10.76 -16.86 -3.66
C GLY A 80 11.32 -16.33 -2.34
N SER A 81 12.60 -15.91 -2.28
CA SER A 81 13.25 -15.49 -1.03
C SER A 81 13.33 -13.97 -0.89
N PHE A 82 14.30 -13.33 -1.52
CA PHE A 82 14.55 -11.90 -1.42
C PHE A 82 14.38 -11.24 -2.78
N ASP A 83 13.46 -10.27 -2.88
CA ASP A 83 13.18 -9.56 -4.13
C ASP A 83 12.42 -8.25 -3.90
N PHE A 84 12.47 -7.37 -4.91
CA PHE A 84 11.65 -6.18 -4.97
C PHE A 84 10.16 -6.54 -5.14
N PRO A 85 9.23 -5.73 -4.60
CA PRO A 85 7.82 -5.92 -4.87
C PRO A 85 7.49 -5.62 -6.33
N VAL A 86 6.72 -6.50 -6.95
CA VAL A 86 5.98 -6.26 -8.20
C VAL A 86 4.66 -5.56 -7.88
N LEU A 87 4.11 -5.90 -6.72
CA LEU A 87 2.94 -5.28 -6.10
C LEU A 87 3.07 -5.39 -4.58
N GLY A 88 2.80 -4.30 -3.88
CA GLY A 88 2.59 -4.27 -2.45
C GLY A 88 1.18 -3.76 -2.14
N VAL A 89 0.44 -4.50 -1.32
CA VAL A 89 -0.89 -4.09 -0.82
C VAL A 89 -0.87 -4.10 0.69
N ALA A 90 -1.20 -2.98 1.29
CA ALA A 90 -1.41 -2.87 2.73
C ALA A 90 -2.88 -2.49 3.01
N ALA A 91 -3.49 -3.17 3.96
CA ALA A 91 -4.80 -2.84 4.48
C ALA A 91 -4.72 -2.67 6.00
N ALA A 92 -5.30 -1.59 6.51
CA ALA A 92 -5.55 -1.39 7.93
C ALA A 92 -7.03 -1.07 8.10
N VAL A 93 -7.71 -1.80 8.98
CA VAL A 93 -9.17 -1.68 9.18
C VAL A 93 -9.48 -1.66 10.66
N LYS A 94 -10.34 -0.76 11.05
CA LYS A 94 -10.94 -0.71 12.39
C LYS A 94 -12.37 -1.21 12.30
N LEU A 95 -12.70 -2.24 13.08
CA LEU A 95 -14.01 -2.85 13.10
C LEU A 95 -14.73 -2.51 14.42
N ALA A 96 -16.00 -2.18 14.32
CA ALA A 96 -16.92 -2.14 15.46
C ALA A 96 -17.17 -3.56 16.03
N PRO A 97 -17.70 -3.69 17.23
CA PRO A 97 -17.99 -5.00 17.84
C PRO A 97 -18.93 -5.88 17.01
N ASP A 98 -19.81 -5.30 16.21
CA ASP A 98 -20.73 -6.01 15.31
C ASP A 98 -20.08 -6.42 13.97
N GLY A 99 -18.80 -6.11 13.77
CA GLY A 99 -18.04 -6.38 12.55
C GLY A 99 -18.21 -5.35 11.43
N THR A 100 -18.89 -4.24 11.69
CA THR A 100 -18.99 -3.11 10.75
C THR A 100 -17.66 -2.33 10.70
N VAL A 101 -17.26 -1.92 9.52
CA VAL A 101 -16.05 -1.12 9.31
C VAL A 101 -16.27 0.30 9.84
N GLU A 102 -15.57 0.67 10.90
CA GLU A 102 -15.56 2.05 11.41
C GLU A 102 -14.67 2.93 10.55
N ASP A 103 -13.50 2.41 10.16
CA ASP A 103 -12.54 3.10 9.30
C ASP A 103 -11.66 2.08 8.56
N ALA A 104 -11.19 2.44 7.36
CA ALA A 104 -10.31 1.58 6.57
C ALA A 104 -9.32 2.40 5.75
N ARG A 105 -8.08 1.90 5.66
CA ARG A 105 -7.00 2.47 4.88
C ARG A 105 -6.37 1.39 4.02
N LEU A 106 -6.38 1.59 2.70
CA LEU A 106 -5.78 0.69 1.74
C LEU A 106 -4.70 1.43 0.99
N ALA A 107 -3.48 0.90 1.00
CA ALA A 107 -2.33 1.50 0.35
C ALA A 107 -1.71 0.55 -0.67
N LEU A 108 -1.23 1.12 -1.77
CA LEU A 108 -0.52 0.43 -2.84
C LEU A 108 0.95 0.83 -2.90
N GLY A 109 1.80 -0.13 -3.25
CA GLY A 109 3.20 0.06 -3.61
C GLY A 109 3.55 -0.70 -4.88
N ALA A 110 4.62 -0.28 -5.54
CA ALA A 110 5.18 -0.87 -6.76
C ALA A 110 4.29 -0.82 -8.02
N VAL A 111 3.21 -0.05 -8.00
CA VAL A 111 2.30 0.12 -9.15
C VAL A 111 2.02 1.59 -9.48
N ALA A 112 2.91 2.49 -9.09
CA ALA A 112 2.94 3.91 -9.45
C ALA A 112 4.31 4.50 -9.09
N SER A 113 4.56 5.77 -9.43
CA SER A 113 5.82 6.45 -9.09
C SER A 113 5.99 6.72 -7.59
N ARG A 114 4.97 6.47 -6.79
CA ARG A 114 5.01 6.53 -5.31
C ARG A 114 4.12 5.47 -4.69
N PRO A 115 4.38 5.04 -3.45
CA PRO A 115 3.38 4.37 -2.64
C PRO A 115 2.28 5.40 -2.28
N PHE A 116 1.03 4.95 -2.19
CA PHE A 116 -0.09 5.89 -1.95
C PHE A 116 -1.30 5.21 -1.32
N LEU A 117 -2.07 6.01 -0.58
CA LEU A 117 -3.37 5.63 -0.02
C LEU A 117 -4.45 5.73 -1.10
N VAL A 118 -5.37 4.77 -1.13
CA VAL A 118 -6.57 4.78 -1.98
C VAL A 118 -7.78 5.15 -1.12
N GLU A 119 -7.95 6.43 -0.87
CA GLU A 119 -8.98 6.98 0.04
C GLU A 119 -10.39 6.49 -0.32
N LYS A 120 -10.75 6.50 -1.61
CA LYS A 120 -12.07 6.04 -2.09
C LYS A 120 -12.42 4.61 -1.67
N ALA A 121 -11.45 3.73 -1.50
CA ALA A 121 -11.72 2.37 -1.06
C ALA A 121 -12.01 2.31 0.44
N GLY A 122 -11.33 3.13 1.24
CA GLY A 122 -11.65 3.30 2.66
C GLY A 122 -13.05 3.89 2.87
N GLU A 123 -13.37 4.96 2.13
CA GLU A 123 -14.69 5.59 2.15
C GLU A 123 -15.80 4.60 1.76
N TYR A 124 -15.56 3.80 0.72
CA TYR A 124 -16.51 2.77 0.27
C TYR A 124 -16.80 1.71 1.35
N LEU A 125 -15.76 1.27 2.07
CA LEU A 125 -15.89 0.22 3.09
C LEU A 125 -16.54 0.73 4.37
N LYS A 126 -16.42 2.00 4.69
CA LYS A 126 -16.95 2.58 5.92
C LYS A 126 -18.44 2.35 6.05
N GLY A 127 -18.88 1.87 7.21
CA GLY A 127 -20.26 1.53 7.51
C GLY A 127 -20.73 0.18 6.93
N LYS A 128 -19.86 -0.59 6.26
CA LYS A 128 -20.19 -1.91 5.69
C LYS A 128 -19.54 -3.03 6.51
N LYS A 129 -20.05 -4.24 6.36
CA LYS A 129 -19.35 -5.46 6.76
C LYS A 129 -18.41 -5.90 5.64
N LEU A 130 -17.32 -6.55 6.01
CA LEU A 130 -16.36 -7.11 5.04
C LEU A 130 -16.93 -8.42 4.43
N THR A 131 -18.04 -8.34 3.70
CA THR A 131 -18.54 -9.45 2.89
C THR A 131 -17.65 -9.69 1.68
N ASP A 132 -17.77 -10.84 1.01
CA ASP A 132 -16.96 -11.11 -0.19
C ASP A 132 -17.27 -10.14 -1.32
N GLU A 133 -18.52 -9.68 -1.44
CA GLU A 133 -18.94 -8.66 -2.42
C GLU A 133 -18.33 -7.29 -2.09
N ALA A 134 -18.36 -6.88 -0.82
CA ALA A 134 -17.75 -5.62 -0.40
C ALA A 134 -16.22 -5.63 -0.60
N ILE A 135 -15.59 -6.77 -0.33
CA ILE A 135 -14.15 -6.98 -0.57
C ILE A 135 -13.83 -6.93 -2.06
N ALA A 136 -14.63 -7.57 -2.91
CA ALA A 136 -14.43 -7.56 -4.36
C ALA A 136 -14.55 -6.15 -4.95
N GLU A 137 -15.57 -5.39 -4.55
CA GLU A 137 -15.76 -4.01 -5.00
C GLU A 137 -14.64 -3.08 -4.51
N ALA A 138 -14.22 -3.20 -3.24
CA ALA A 138 -13.05 -2.48 -2.75
C ALA A 138 -11.79 -2.82 -3.55
N GLY A 139 -11.61 -4.10 -3.92
CA GLY A 139 -10.55 -4.56 -4.80
C GLY A 139 -10.58 -3.88 -6.17
N ALA A 140 -11.76 -3.78 -6.79
CA ALA A 140 -11.95 -3.11 -8.07
C ALA A 140 -11.63 -1.61 -7.98
N ILE A 141 -12.09 -0.93 -6.93
CA ILE A 141 -11.79 0.48 -6.67
C ILE A 141 -10.27 0.69 -6.56
N VAL A 142 -9.57 -0.14 -5.80
CA VAL A 142 -8.12 -0.05 -5.61
C VAL A 142 -7.38 -0.34 -6.93
N ALA A 143 -7.76 -1.40 -7.66
CA ALA A 143 -7.15 -1.77 -8.93
C ALA A 143 -7.27 -0.66 -9.99
N SER A 144 -8.37 0.10 -9.98
CA SER A 144 -8.56 1.23 -10.90
C SER A 144 -7.50 2.34 -10.73
N ARG A 145 -6.84 2.39 -9.57
CA ARG A 145 -5.82 3.40 -9.23
C ARG A 145 -4.40 2.96 -9.54
N ALA A 146 -4.17 1.67 -9.78
CA ALA A 146 -2.87 1.14 -10.14
C ALA A 146 -2.45 1.63 -11.55
N LYS A 147 -1.20 2.07 -11.66
CA LYS A 147 -0.57 2.54 -12.90
C LYS A 147 0.82 1.92 -13.03
N PRO A 148 0.93 0.59 -13.15
CA PRO A 148 2.21 -0.06 -13.37
C PRO A 148 2.79 0.38 -14.73
N MET A 149 4.10 0.26 -14.89
CA MET A 149 4.76 0.46 -16.16
C MET A 149 5.00 -0.87 -16.87
N ASP A 150 5.04 -0.81 -18.19
CA ASP A 150 5.44 -1.91 -19.08
C ASP A 150 6.95 -1.88 -19.32
N ASN A 151 7.72 -1.93 -18.25
CA ASN A 151 9.19 -1.87 -18.27
C ASN A 151 9.85 -2.96 -17.43
N THR A 152 9.08 -3.97 -17.06
CA THR A 152 9.54 -5.12 -16.29
C THR A 152 9.14 -6.40 -17.04
N ASP A 153 9.65 -7.53 -16.59
CA ASP A 153 9.36 -8.84 -17.20
C ASP A 153 7.90 -9.29 -17.09
N LEU A 154 7.03 -8.48 -16.49
CA LEU A 154 5.64 -8.80 -16.25
C LEU A 154 4.73 -7.84 -16.98
N ASP A 155 3.72 -8.40 -17.65
CA ASP A 155 2.71 -7.65 -18.39
C ASP A 155 1.98 -6.62 -17.49
N LEU A 156 1.82 -5.42 -18.04
CA LEU A 156 1.21 -4.30 -17.32
C LEU A 156 -0.26 -4.55 -16.98
N TYR A 157 -1.02 -5.23 -17.87
CA TYR A 157 -2.44 -5.51 -17.65
C TYR A 157 -2.59 -6.57 -16.56
N TRP A 158 -1.80 -7.63 -16.64
CA TRP A 158 -1.75 -8.64 -15.58
C TRP A 158 -1.38 -8.05 -14.22
N ARG A 159 -0.37 -7.15 -14.17
CA ARG A 159 0.00 -6.45 -12.91
C ARG A 159 -1.13 -5.62 -12.34
N LYS A 160 -2.00 -5.06 -13.17
CA LYS A 160 -3.18 -4.31 -12.75
C LYS A 160 -4.28 -5.25 -12.26
N ASP A 161 -4.49 -6.37 -12.95
CA ASP A 161 -5.55 -7.33 -12.63
C ASP A 161 -5.31 -8.04 -11.30
N VAL A 162 -4.06 -8.39 -10.99
CA VAL A 162 -3.74 -9.04 -9.71
C VAL A 162 -3.93 -8.14 -8.48
N VAL A 163 -4.03 -6.82 -8.65
CA VAL A 163 -4.25 -5.89 -7.53
C VAL A 163 -5.53 -6.22 -6.78
N ALA A 164 -6.65 -6.45 -7.49
CA ALA A 164 -7.93 -6.76 -6.86
C ALA A 164 -7.85 -8.03 -6.01
N SER A 165 -7.17 -9.07 -6.50
CA SER A 165 -6.96 -10.32 -5.78
C SER A 165 -6.15 -10.12 -4.50
N PHE A 166 -5.06 -9.33 -4.55
CA PHE A 166 -4.21 -9.05 -3.39
C PHE A 166 -4.89 -8.16 -2.36
N VAL A 167 -5.72 -7.23 -2.79
CA VAL A 167 -6.62 -6.47 -1.88
C VAL A 167 -7.58 -7.42 -1.18
N GLY A 168 -8.17 -8.36 -1.93
CA GLY A 168 -9.03 -9.40 -1.38
C GLY A 168 -8.31 -10.25 -0.33
N HIS A 169 -7.07 -10.66 -0.57
CA HIS A 169 -6.27 -11.40 0.41
C HIS A 169 -6.03 -10.58 1.69
N ALA A 170 -5.65 -9.31 1.55
CA ALA A 170 -5.38 -8.44 2.70
C ALA A 170 -6.66 -8.20 3.55
N LEU A 171 -7.80 -7.94 2.91
CA LEU A 171 -9.06 -7.69 3.61
C LEU A 171 -9.64 -8.95 4.25
N ARG A 172 -9.53 -10.13 3.60
CA ARG A 172 -9.93 -11.40 4.21
C ARG A 172 -9.11 -11.72 5.45
N GLU A 173 -7.79 -11.54 5.39
CA GLU A 173 -6.93 -11.76 6.55
C GLU A 173 -7.28 -10.81 7.72
N VAL A 174 -7.56 -9.52 7.43
CA VAL A 174 -8.03 -8.55 8.43
C VAL A 174 -9.40 -8.94 9.00
N ARG A 175 -10.30 -9.47 8.17
CA ARG A 175 -11.60 -10.01 8.59
C ARG A 175 -11.44 -11.17 9.58
N GLY A 176 -10.36 -11.94 9.47
CA GLY A 176 -10.02 -13.07 10.34
C GLY A 176 -10.00 -14.42 9.63
N ASP A 177 -10.05 -14.43 8.31
CA ASP A 177 -9.93 -15.64 7.51
C ASP A 177 -8.52 -16.23 7.62
N ASP A 178 -8.41 -17.55 7.60
CA ASP A 178 -7.13 -18.24 7.57
C ASP A 178 -6.51 -18.16 6.17
N MET A 179 -5.53 -17.28 6.01
CA MET A 179 -4.84 -17.05 4.75
C MET A 179 -3.48 -17.76 4.64
N ARG A 180 -3.12 -18.68 5.57
CA ARG A 180 -1.80 -19.34 5.61
C ARG A 180 -1.51 -20.14 4.35
N GLU A 181 -2.45 -20.92 3.87
CA GLU A 181 -2.29 -21.72 2.65
C GLU A 181 -2.09 -20.82 1.41
N THR A 182 -2.88 -19.75 1.29
CA THR A 182 -2.73 -18.78 0.21
C THR A 182 -1.38 -18.09 0.25
N ARG A 183 -0.90 -17.69 1.44
CA ARG A 183 0.45 -17.12 1.62
C ARG A 183 1.55 -18.08 1.20
N LEU A 184 1.45 -19.36 1.60
CA LEU A 184 2.42 -20.40 1.22
C LEU A 184 2.42 -20.65 -0.29
N ARG A 185 1.25 -20.72 -0.92
CA ARG A 185 1.11 -20.88 -2.36
C ARG A 185 1.80 -19.74 -3.12
N ILE A 186 1.51 -18.48 -2.76
CA ILE A 186 2.12 -17.31 -3.38
C ILE A 186 3.63 -17.26 -3.13
N ALA A 187 4.09 -17.61 -1.93
CA ALA A 187 5.52 -17.64 -1.61
C ALA A 187 6.30 -18.72 -2.40
N ARG A 188 5.64 -19.80 -2.80
CA ARG A 188 6.23 -20.91 -3.56
C ARG A 188 6.13 -20.74 -5.08
N GLN A 189 5.27 -19.82 -5.55
CA GLN A 189 5.20 -19.53 -6.97
C GLN A 189 6.48 -18.84 -7.41
N ALA A 190 7.28 -19.53 -8.23
CA ALA A 190 8.24 -18.87 -9.09
C ALA A 190 7.43 -18.27 -10.25
N LEU A 191 7.41 -16.96 -10.36
CA LEU A 191 6.81 -16.26 -11.48
C LEU A 191 7.77 -16.23 -12.67
#